data_be12014b54bee177dfe78cf986a084fa
#
_entry.id   be12014b54bee177dfe78cf986a084fa
#
_cell.length_a   1.000
_cell.length_b   1.000
_cell.length_c   1.000
_cell.angle_alpha   90.00
_cell.angle_beta   90.00
_cell.angle_gamma   90.00
#
_symmetry.space_group_name_H-M   'P 1'
#
loop_
_entity.id
_entity.type
_entity.pdbx_description
1 polymer ?
#
loop_
_entity_poly.entity_id
_entity_poly.type
_entity_poly.pdbx_seq_one_letter_code
_entity_poly.pdbx_strand_id
1 'polypeptide(L)'
;MLVERAALGGTCLNHGCIPTKCLCSAAEKLVEIKHASDFGVKAELVSADYAVAVRRAADVMTELRDGIAGLLDGVDVLTGEASIADGPAVVVNGERYTADKIIIATGSKPAKLRCKGAEEAIDSNEFLKLEHLPGRLTIVGGGVIGLEFASIAAAYGSEVTVLEYCPEILPNFDADIAKRLRSYLGRRGIEIVTGAEVTEIKADKSVVYTRKGKEKSVDGDMVLSAAGRRPVIPNGCEAVGIAFDRRGFIVTDETMQTSVACIYAIGDVNGRCLLAHAASAQGRIVLGEKPRLDIMPSV
;
A
#
# COMPACT_ATOMS: atom_id res chain seq x y z
N MET A 1 -10.82 22.22 10.57
CA MET A 1 -10.55 22.28 9.12
C MET A 1 -9.78 21.03 8.70
N LEU A 2 -10.12 20.42 7.58
CA LEU A 2 -9.41 19.31 6.92
C LEU A 2 -8.91 19.81 5.56
N VAL A 3 -7.65 19.50 5.23
CA VAL A 3 -7.10 19.76 3.88
C VAL A 3 -6.86 18.43 3.19
N GLU A 4 -7.47 18.22 2.02
CA GLU A 4 -7.29 17.03 1.20
C GLU A 4 -6.95 17.44 -0.24
N ARG A 5 -5.88 16.86 -0.80
CA ARG A 5 -5.44 17.20 -2.16
C ARG A 5 -6.14 16.42 -3.27
N ALA A 6 -6.76 15.28 -2.93
CA ALA A 6 -7.36 14.38 -3.91
C ALA A 6 -8.74 13.90 -3.43
N ALA A 7 -8.91 12.63 -3.14
CA ALA A 7 -10.17 12.05 -2.71
C ALA A 7 -10.16 11.75 -1.21
N LEU A 8 -11.28 12.00 -0.53
CA LEU A 8 -11.47 11.63 0.87
C LEU A 8 -11.23 10.13 1.10
N GLY A 9 -10.74 9.76 2.28
CA GLY A 9 -10.56 8.37 2.70
C GLY A 9 -9.11 7.84 2.61
N GLY A 10 -8.18 8.62 2.04
CA GLY A 10 -6.75 8.31 2.02
C GLY A 10 -6.40 7.02 1.26
N THR A 11 -5.19 6.50 1.49
CA THR A 11 -4.65 5.35 0.76
C THR A 11 -5.48 4.08 0.96
N CYS A 12 -5.88 3.76 2.19
CA CYS A 12 -6.58 2.50 2.47
C CYS A 12 -7.87 2.36 1.66
N LEU A 13 -8.66 3.42 1.58
CA LEU A 13 -9.92 3.42 0.84
C LEU A 13 -9.71 3.50 -0.67
N ASN A 14 -8.83 4.39 -1.13
CA ASN A 14 -8.76 4.72 -2.56
C ASN A 14 -7.72 3.91 -3.34
N HIS A 15 -6.64 3.44 -2.69
CA HIS A 15 -5.48 2.84 -3.37
C HIS A 15 -4.84 1.70 -2.56
N GLY A 16 -5.58 1.09 -1.62
CA GLY A 16 -5.00 0.10 -0.69
C GLY A 16 -5.99 -0.98 -0.28
N CYS A 17 -6.35 -0.99 0.99
CA CYS A 17 -7.08 -2.09 1.61
C CYS A 17 -8.41 -2.42 0.90
N ILE A 18 -9.25 -1.40 0.69
CA ILE A 18 -10.62 -1.61 0.20
C ILE A 18 -10.62 -2.20 -1.21
N PRO A 19 -10.02 -1.55 -2.24
CA PRO A 19 -10.01 -2.13 -3.58
C PRO A 19 -9.30 -3.49 -3.62
N THR A 20 -8.19 -3.64 -2.90
CA THR A 20 -7.47 -4.93 -2.85
C THR A 20 -8.35 -6.04 -2.27
N LYS A 21 -9.08 -5.80 -1.15
CA LYS A 21 -9.95 -6.81 -0.54
C LYS A 21 -11.17 -7.13 -1.40
N CYS A 22 -11.70 -6.17 -2.15
CA CYS A 22 -12.72 -6.44 -3.17
C CYS A 22 -12.21 -7.40 -4.24
N LEU A 23 -10.99 -7.19 -4.74
CA LEU A 23 -10.36 -8.06 -5.73
C LEU A 23 -9.97 -9.42 -5.14
N CYS A 24 -9.46 -9.48 -3.91
CA CYS A 24 -9.20 -10.74 -3.19
C CYS A 24 -10.48 -11.56 -3.05
N SER A 25 -11.59 -10.94 -2.63
CA SER A 25 -12.88 -11.61 -2.50
C SER A 25 -13.38 -12.19 -3.83
N ALA A 26 -13.19 -11.46 -4.93
CA ALA A 26 -13.53 -11.97 -6.27
C ALA A 26 -12.62 -13.15 -6.68
N ALA A 27 -11.31 -13.04 -6.45
CA ALA A 27 -10.33 -14.09 -6.70
C ALA A 27 -10.62 -15.36 -5.87
N GLU A 28 -11.07 -15.18 -4.62
CA GLU A 28 -11.44 -16.27 -3.71
C GLU A 28 -12.61 -17.10 -4.27
N LYS A 29 -13.62 -16.45 -4.89
CA LYS A 29 -14.72 -17.15 -5.56
C LYS A 29 -14.24 -18.05 -6.70
N LEU A 30 -13.26 -17.60 -7.46
CA LEU A 30 -12.67 -18.44 -8.53
C LEU A 30 -11.97 -19.68 -7.96
N VAL A 31 -11.26 -19.50 -6.85
CA VAL A 31 -10.56 -20.61 -6.16
C VAL A 31 -11.57 -21.58 -5.56
N GLU A 32 -12.63 -21.08 -4.89
CA GLU A 32 -13.70 -21.89 -4.32
C GLU A 32 -14.39 -22.75 -5.40
N ILE A 33 -14.70 -22.16 -6.57
CA ILE A 33 -15.31 -22.89 -7.68
C ILE A 33 -14.37 -24.02 -8.17
N LYS A 34 -13.07 -23.74 -8.34
CA LYS A 34 -12.08 -24.72 -8.78
C LYS A 34 -11.94 -25.91 -7.82
N HIS A 35 -12.17 -25.69 -6.54
CA HIS A 35 -12.04 -26.71 -5.47
C HIS A 35 -13.40 -27.20 -4.93
N ALA A 36 -14.50 -26.81 -5.52
CA ALA A 36 -15.84 -27.17 -5.05
C ALA A 36 -16.07 -28.70 -4.98
N SER A 37 -15.43 -29.45 -5.90
CA SER A 37 -15.52 -30.92 -5.92
C SER A 37 -14.94 -31.58 -4.66
N ASP A 38 -13.98 -30.97 -4.00
CA ASP A 38 -13.38 -31.49 -2.75
C ASP A 38 -14.42 -31.52 -1.61
N PHE A 39 -15.48 -30.73 -1.75
CA PHE A 39 -16.60 -30.63 -0.80
C PHE A 39 -17.89 -31.31 -1.34
N GLY A 40 -17.78 -32.07 -2.42
CA GLY A 40 -18.93 -32.74 -3.03
C GLY A 40 -19.86 -31.83 -3.86
N VAL A 41 -19.44 -30.58 -4.12
CA VAL A 41 -20.19 -29.61 -4.91
C VAL A 41 -19.72 -29.66 -6.36
N LYS A 42 -20.63 -29.88 -7.30
CA LYS A 42 -20.34 -29.77 -8.73
C LYS A 42 -20.53 -28.32 -9.16
N ALA A 43 -19.45 -27.67 -9.54
CA ALA A 43 -19.44 -26.31 -10.07
C ALA A 43 -18.58 -26.25 -11.33
N GLU A 44 -18.95 -25.39 -12.26
CA GLU A 44 -18.20 -25.14 -13.48
C GLU A 44 -17.95 -23.64 -13.62
N LEU A 45 -16.70 -23.28 -13.86
CA LEU A 45 -16.32 -21.91 -14.18
C LEU A 45 -16.49 -21.69 -15.69
N VAL A 46 -17.58 -21.06 -16.09
CA VAL A 46 -17.85 -20.74 -17.50
C VAL A 46 -16.98 -19.57 -17.98
N SER A 47 -16.87 -18.51 -17.18
CA SER A 47 -16.03 -17.36 -17.48
C SER A 47 -15.70 -16.57 -16.21
N ALA A 48 -14.61 -15.80 -16.26
CA ALA A 48 -14.26 -14.83 -15.22
C ALA A 48 -13.89 -13.51 -15.92
N ASP A 49 -14.55 -12.42 -15.53
CA ASP A 49 -14.29 -11.09 -16.05
C ASP A 49 -13.68 -10.22 -14.92
N TYR A 50 -12.37 -9.96 -15.02
CA TYR A 50 -11.64 -9.15 -14.06
C TYR A 50 -12.13 -7.70 -14.02
N ALA A 51 -12.53 -7.13 -15.18
CA ALA A 51 -13.04 -5.77 -15.26
C ALA A 51 -14.34 -5.58 -14.44
N VAL A 52 -15.17 -6.63 -14.31
CA VAL A 52 -16.35 -6.60 -13.44
C VAL A 52 -15.94 -6.48 -11.97
N ALA A 53 -14.91 -7.21 -11.54
CA ALA A 53 -14.41 -7.12 -10.19
C ALA A 53 -13.81 -5.73 -9.86
N VAL A 54 -13.12 -5.12 -10.84
CA VAL A 54 -12.57 -3.75 -10.72
C VAL A 54 -13.70 -2.73 -10.63
N ARG A 55 -14.73 -2.81 -11.46
CA ARG A 55 -15.91 -1.92 -11.38
C ARG A 55 -16.60 -2.04 -10.03
N ARG A 56 -16.83 -3.27 -9.54
CA ARG A 56 -17.40 -3.49 -8.20
C ARG A 56 -16.55 -2.84 -7.10
N ALA A 57 -15.23 -2.94 -7.18
CA ALA A 57 -14.34 -2.27 -6.23
C ALA A 57 -14.48 -0.74 -6.29
N ALA A 58 -14.63 -0.17 -7.49
CA ALA A 58 -14.86 1.28 -7.68
C ALA A 58 -16.20 1.74 -7.07
N ASP A 59 -17.26 0.94 -7.23
CA ASP A 59 -18.57 1.23 -6.63
C ASP A 59 -18.50 1.25 -5.10
N VAL A 60 -17.86 0.24 -4.50
CA VAL A 60 -17.63 0.17 -3.04
C VAL A 60 -16.80 1.36 -2.53
N MET A 61 -15.74 1.73 -3.26
CA MET A 61 -14.95 2.91 -2.90
C MET A 61 -15.77 4.20 -2.94
N THR A 62 -16.68 4.33 -3.92
CA THR A 62 -17.55 5.51 -4.05
C THR A 62 -18.52 5.59 -2.90
N GLU A 63 -19.23 4.51 -2.59
CA GLU A 63 -20.17 4.45 -1.46
C GLU A 63 -19.49 4.82 -0.13
N LEU A 64 -18.29 4.28 0.11
CA LEU A 64 -17.54 4.58 1.33
C LEU A 64 -17.03 6.03 1.38
N ARG A 65 -16.66 6.63 0.25
CA ARG A 65 -16.29 8.06 0.20
C ARG A 65 -17.49 8.96 0.52
N ASP A 66 -18.64 8.64 -0.02
CA ASP A 66 -19.87 9.37 0.27
C ASP A 66 -20.23 9.28 1.76
N GLY A 67 -20.06 8.09 2.35
CA GLY A 67 -20.21 7.91 3.80
C GLY A 67 -19.24 8.77 4.62
N ILE A 68 -17.95 8.86 4.20
CA ILE A 68 -16.97 9.74 4.86
C ILE A 68 -17.35 11.21 4.70
N ALA A 69 -17.79 11.63 3.51
CA ALA A 69 -18.25 13.00 3.29
C ALA A 69 -19.39 13.39 4.25
N GLY A 70 -20.34 12.47 4.48
CA GLY A 70 -21.42 12.67 5.46
C GLY A 70 -20.93 12.78 6.92
N LEU A 71 -19.81 12.12 7.28
CA LEU A 71 -19.23 12.24 8.62
C LEU A 71 -18.49 13.57 8.84
N LEU A 72 -18.20 14.32 7.79
CA LEU A 72 -17.49 15.60 7.86
C LEU A 72 -18.44 16.80 7.94
N ASP A 73 -19.74 16.57 8.21
CA ASP A 73 -20.68 17.67 8.46
C ASP A 73 -20.18 18.55 9.60
N GLY A 74 -20.15 19.88 9.37
CA GLY A 74 -19.58 20.86 10.30
C GLY A 74 -18.03 20.96 10.30
N VAL A 75 -17.34 20.25 9.42
CA VAL A 75 -15.90 20.39 9.23
C VAL A 75 -15.60 21.15 7.92
N ASP A 76 -14.85 22.24 8.00
CA ASP A 76 -14.37 22.93 6.81
C ASP A 76 -13.40 22.04 6.06
N VAL A 77 -13.75 21.63 4.84
CA VAL A 77 -12.90 20.81 3.96
C VAL A 77 -12.37 21.67 2.82
N LEU A 78 -11.04 21.82 2.76
CA LEU A 78 -10.36 22.52 1.69
C LEU A 78 -9.70 21.51 0.74
N THR A 79 -10.00 21.63 -0.55
CA THR A 79 -9.30 20.86 -1.58
C THR A 79 -8.04 21.58 -2.00
N GLY A 80 -6.88 20.98 -1.82
CA GLY A 80 -5.59 21.55 -2.21
C GLY A 80 -4.41 20.84 -1.53
N GLU A 81 -3.22 21.17 -1.99
CA GLU A 81 -1.98 20.71 -1.38
C GLU A 81 -1.53 21.70 -0.31
N ALA A 82 -1.35 21.20 0.91
CA ALA A 82 -0.89 21.99 2.04
C ALA A 82 0.63 22.00 2.14
N SER A 83 1.20 23.14 2.49
CA SER A 83 2.57 23.27 2.96
C SER A 83 2.59 23.77 4.40
N ILE A 84 3.59 23.36 5.19
CA ILE A 84 3.79 23.84 6.56
C ILE A 84 4.52 25.17 6.50
N ALA A 85 4.08 26.14 7.32
CA ALA A 85 4.67 27.44 7.41
C ALA A 85 5.12 27.75 8.87
N ASP A 86 5.91 28.81 9.05
CA ASP A 86 6.40 29.25 10.35
C ASP A 86 5.26 29.48 11.34
N GLY A 87 5.47 29.03 12.58
CA GLY A 87 4.44 28.96 13.61
C GLY A 87 3.46 27.80 13.34
N PRO A 88 2.38 27.64 14.11
CA PRO A 88 1.37 26.61 13.86
C PRO A 88 0.46 27.02 12.70
N ALA A 89 1.01 27.02 11.47
CA ALA A 89 0.32 27.47 10.27
C ALA A 89 0.54 26.54 9.06
N VAL A 90 -0.46 26.51 8.19
CA VAL A 90 -0.41 25.86 6.87
C VAL A 90 -0.75 26.86 5.78
N VAL A 91 -0.18 26.67 4.59
CA VAL A 91 -0.57 27.40 3.39
C VAL A 91 -1.23 26.44 2.42
N VAL A 92 -2.43 26.79 1.97
CA VAL A 92 -3.23 26.01 1.01
C VAL A 92 -3.70 26.97 -0.09
N ASN A 93 -3.45 26.64 -1.35
CA ASN A 93 -3.85 27.48 -2.50
C ASN A 93 -3.39 28.95 -2.39
N GLY A 94 -2.26 29.21 -1.73
CA GLY A 94 -1.71 30.56 -1.52
C GLY A 94 -2.26 31.29 -0.29
N GLU A 95 -3.26 30.75 0.39
CA GLU A 95 -3.83 31.33 1.61
C GLU A 95 -3.23 30.67 2.87
N ARG A 96 -2.99 31.50 3.90
CA ARG A 96 -2.40 31.07 5.19
C ARG A 96 -3.50 30.86 6.23
N TYR A 97 -3.48 29.67 6.85
CA TYR A 97 -4.37 29.29 7.92
C TYR A 97 -3.55 28.97 9.18
N THR A 98 -4.04 29.43 10.34
CA THR A 98 -3.42 29.17 11.64
C THR A 98 -4.33 28.30 12.49
N ALA A 99 -3.76 27.46 13.34
CA ALA A 99 -4.49 26.56 14.24
C ALA A 99 -3.70 26.33 15.54
N ASP A 100 -4.39 26.00 16.61
CA ASP A 100 -3.75 25.62 17.87
C ASP A 100 -2.95 24.31 17.74
N LYS A 101 -3.40 23.42 16.86
CA LYS A 101 -2.74 22.14 16.54
C LYS A 101 -2.79 21.85 15.06
N ILE A 102 -1.69 21.37 14.50
CA ILE A 102 -1.60 20.86 13.14
C ILE A 102 -1.32 19.37 13.20
N ILE A 103 -2.09 18.58 12.46
CA ILE A 103 -1.88 17.14 12.35
C ILE A 103 -1.49 16.82 10.90
N ILE A 104 -0.26 16.37 10.70
CA ILE A 104 0.24 15.88 9.42
C ILE A 104 -0.19 14.41 9.27
N ALA A 105 -1.13 14.16 8.37
CA ALA A 105 -1.67 12.83 8.08
C ALA A 105 -1.55 12.48 6.59
N THR A 106 -0.48 12.94 5.95
CA THR A 106 -0.25 12.85 4.50
C THR A 106 0.09 11.45 4.00
N GLY A 107 0.33 10.51 4.91
CA GLY A 107 0.48 9.11 4.60
C GLY A 107 1.76 8.78 3.83
N SER A 108 1.65 7.82 2.91
CA SER A 108 2.77 7.31 2.12
C SER A 108 2.38 7.07 0.66
N LYS A 109 3.38 6.89 -0.19
CA LYS A 109 3.24 6.52 -1.60
C LYS A 109 4.11 5.30 -1.93
N PRO A 110 3.84 4.56 -3.03
CA PRO A 110 4.70 3.48 -3.49
C PRO A 110 6.15 3.95 -3.64
N ALA A 111 7.10 3.13 -3.20
CA ALA A 111 8.52 3.39 -3.39
C ALA A 111 8.92 3.06 -4.84
N LYS A 112 9.74 3.91 -5.43
CA LYS A 112 10.33 3.60 -6.74
C LYS A 112 11.45 2.57 -6.58
N LEU A 113 11.54 1.63 -7.52
CA LEU A 113 12.66 0.69 -7.60
C LEU A 113 13.97 1.44 -7.86
N ARG A 114 15.07 0.86 -7.37
CA ARG A 114 16.42 1.40 -7.57
C ARG A 114 17.21 0.50 -8.52
N CYS A 115 16.66 0.32 -9.73
CA CYS A 115 17.32 -0.45 -10.79
C CYS A 115 17.19 0.30 -12.11
N LYS A 116 17.97 -0.10 -13.10
CA LYS A 116 17.83 0.42 -14.47
C LYS A 116 16.49 -0.01 -15.05
N GLY A 117 15.79 0.89 -15.74
CA GLY A 117 14.47 0.65 -16.31
C GLY A 117 13.34 0.56 -15.27
N ALA A 118 13.52 1.12 -14.07
CA ALA A 118 12.49 1.12 -13.02
C ALA A 118 11.16 1.77 -13.47
N GLU A 119 11.21 2.66 -14.46
CA GLU A 119 10.05 3.31 -15.11
C GLU A 119 9.20 2.36 -15.93
N GLU A 120 9.72 1.19 -16.29
CA GLU A 120 9.00 0.15 -17.02
C GLU A 120 8.04 -0.66 -16.13
N ALA A 121 8.14 -0.53 -14.80
CA ALA A 121 7.25 -1.16 -13.85
C ALA A 121 6.09 -0.24 -13.48
N ILE A 122 4.90 -0.82 -13.39
CA ILE A 122 3.74 -0.16 -12.77
C ILE A 122 3.82 -0.25 -11.25
N ASP A 123 3.16 0.67 -10.55
CA ASP A 123 3.02 0.62 -9.10
C ASP A 123 1.69 -0.04 -8.65
N SER A 124 1.49 -0.16 -7.33
CA SER A 124 0.28 -0.76 -6.76
C SER A 124 -1.00 0.03 -7.07
N ASN A 125 -0.91 1.35 -7.26
CA ASN A 125 -2.07 2.18 -7.58
C ASN A 125 -2.50 1.98 -9.04
N GLU A 126 -1.53 1.77 -9.93
CA GLU A 126 -1.77 1.49 -11.34
C GLU A 126 -2.32 0.06 -11.51
N PHE A 127 -1.79 -0.91 -10.77
CA PHE A 127 -2.31 -2.29 -10.79
C PHE A 127 -3.80 -2.36 -10.43
N LEU A 128 -4.25 -1.61 -9.43
CA LEU A 128 -5.65 -1.58 -9.00
C LEU A 128 -6.62 -0.99 -10.03
N LYS A 129 -6.09 -0.32 -11.07
CA LYS A 129 -6.87 0.28 -12.17
C LYS A 129 -6.89 -0.56 -13.44
N LEU A 130 -6.14 -1.66 -13.48
CA LEU A 130 -6.12 -2.54 -14.64
C LEU A 130 -7.50 -3.13 -14.87
N GLU A 131 -7.98 -3.09 -16.08
CA GLU A 131 -9.21 -3.80 -16.50
C GLU A 131 -8.91 -5.23 -16.97
N HIS A 132 -7.65 -5.50 -17.34
CA HIS A 132 -7.17 -6.80 -17.78
C HIS A 132 -5.85 -7.13 -17.11
N LEU A 133 -5.71 -8.36 -16.65
CA LEU A 133 -4.47 -8.88 -16.11
C LEU A 133 -3.57 -9.42 -17.25
N PRO A 134 -2.24 -9.29 -17.12
CA PRO A 134 -1.31 -9.83 -18.10
C PRO A 134 -1.28 -11.36 -18.05
N GLY A 135 -0.83 -12.00 -19.14
CA GLY A 135 -0.58 -13.44 -19.15
C GLY A 135 0.54 -13.84 -18.18
N ARG A 136 1.65 -13.07 -18.18
CA ARG A 136 2.81 -13.26 -17.29
C ARG A 136 3.06 -11.99 -16.49
N LEU A 137 3.01 -12.11 -15.16
CA LEU A 137 3.22 -11.00 -14.24
C LEU A 137 4.47 -11.24 -13.38
N THR A 138 5.45 -10.35 -13.50
CA THR A 138 6.59 -10.33 -12.58
C THR A 138 6.37 -9.28 -11.50
N ILE A 139 6.44 -9.68 -10.23
CA ILE A 139 6.25 -8.79 -9.07
C ILE A 139 7.59 -8.62 -8.36
N VAL A 140 8.05 -7.38 -8.19
CA VAL A 140 9.27 -7.05 -7.44
C VAL A 140 8.88 -6.62 -6.03
N GLY A 141 9.11 -7.51 -5.07
CA GLY A 141 8.79 -7.37 -3.65
C GLY A 141 7.80 -8.42 -3.14
N GLY A 142 8.24 -9.24 -2.19
CA GLY A 142 7.47 -10.31 -1.53
C GLY A 142 6.84 -9.87 -0.21
N GLY A 143 6.51 -8.58 -0.07
CA GLY A 143 5.72 -8.05 1.03
C GLY A 143 4.22 -8.30 0.85
N VAL A 144 3.41 -7.82 1.81
CA VAL A 144 1.94 -8.03 1.83
C VAL A 144 1.30 -7.64 0.50
N ILE A 145 1.60 -6.43 0.00
CA ILE A 145 1.03 -5.91 -1.26
C ILE A 145 1.36 -6.83 -2.45
N GLY A 146 2.63 -7.21 -2.60
CA GLY A 146 3.06 -8.07 -3.70
C GLY A 146 2.41 -9.45 -3.67
N LEU A 147 2.27 -10.06 -2.49
CA LEU A 147 1.69 -11.38 -2.33
C LEU A 147 0.15 -11.39 -2.51
N GLU A 148 -0.54 -10.33 -2.09
CA GLU A 148 -1.97 -10.18 -2.36
C GLU A 148 -2.22 -10.07 -3.87
N PHE A 149 -1.48 -9.21 -4.57
CA PHE A 149 -1.62 -9.07 -6.02
C PHE A 149 -1.18 -10.31 -6.79
N ALA A 150 -0.14 -11.02 -6.31
CA ALA A 150 0.24 -12.33 -6.84
C ALA A 150 -0.93 -13.32 -6.75
N SER A 151 -1.61 -13.36 -5.60
CA SER A 151 -2.74 -14.27 -5.38
C SER A 151 -3.94 -13.92 -6.25
N ILE A 152 -4.24 -12.62 -6.42
CA ILE A 152 -5.31 -12.15 -7.30
C ILE A 152 -5.01 -12.54 -8.74
N ALA A 153 -3.83 -12.17 -9.27
CA ALA A 153 -3.46 -12.43 -10.65
C ALA A 153 -3.45 -13.94 -10.98
N ALA A 154 -2.86 -14.75 -10.10
CA ALA A 154 -2.83 -16.20 -10.28
C ALA A 154 -4.22 -16.84 -10.28
N ALA A 155 -5.16 -16.35 -9.46
CA ALA A 155 -6.53 -16.85 -9.42
C ALA A 155 -7.26 -16.63 -10.76
N TYR A 156 -6.99 -15.50 -11.42
CA TYR A 156 -7.50 -15.16 -12.74
C TYR A 156 -6.71 -15.78 -13.90
N GLY A 157 -5.64 -16.53 -13.63
CA GLY A 157 -4.92 -17.33 -14.63
C GLY A 157 -3.61 -16.73 -15.12
N SER A 158 -3.12 -15.63 -14.55
CA SER A 158 -1.77 -15.15 -14.84
C SER A 158 -0.70 -16.12 -14.32
N GLU A 159 0.35 -16.32 -15.10
CA GLU A 159 1.60 -16.91 -14.61
C GLU A 159 2.36 -15.86 -13.80
N VAL A 160 2.59 -16.13 -12.51
CA VAL A 160 3.13 -15.13 -11.59
C VAL A 160 4.48 -15.52 -11.04
N THR A 161 5.47 -14.62 -11.18
CA THR A 161 6.77 -14.73 -10.54
C THR A 161 6.99 -13.57 -9.57
N VAL A 162 7.29 -13.86 -8.30
CA VAL A 162 7.64 -12.88 -7.28
C VAL A 162 9.14 -12.90 -7.02
N LEU A 163 9.80 -11.77 -7.22
CA LEU A 163 11.23 -11.57 -6.92
C LEU A 163 11.35 -10.80 -5.59
N GLU A 164 11.86 -11.46 -4.54
CA GLU A 164 12.06 -10.87 -3.22
C GLU A 164 13.56 -10.73 -2.91
N TYR A 165 13.98 -9.52 -2.55
CA TYR A 165 15.36 -9.21 -2.18
C TYR A 165 15.81 -9.93 -0.89
N CYS A 166 14.93 -9.97 0.10
CA CYS A 166 15.19 -10.61 1.39
C CYS A 166 15.32 -12.14 1.27
N PRO A 167 15.97 -12.82 2.23
CA PRO A 167 16.07 -14.28 2.25
C PRO A 167 14.73 -15.01 2.36
N GLU A 168 13.68 -14.31 2.84
CA GLU A 168 12.32 -14.84 2.95
C GLU A 168 11.29 -13.74 2.62
N ILE A 169 10.09 -14.13 2.21
CA ILE A 169 8.95 -13.22 2.05
C ILE A 169 8.51 -12.66 3.40
N LEU A 170 7.78 -11.55 3.39
CA LEU A 170 7.24 -10.93 4.62
C LEU A 170 8.31 -10.74 5.71
N PRO A 171 9.41 -10.02 5.46
CA PRO A 171 10.58 -9.98 6.34
C PRO A 171 10.31 -9.44 7.76
N ASN A 172 9.16 -8.78 7.97
CA ASN A 172 8.74 -8.24 9.27
C ASN A 172 7.74 -9.15 10.00
N PHE A 173 7.51 -10.37 9.51
CA PHE A 173 6.61 -11.35 10.10
C PHE A 173 7.39 -12.52 10.69
N ASP A 174 6.70 -13.36 11.45
CA ASP A 174 7.25 -14.60 11.95
C ASP A 174 7.76 -15.50 10.81
N ALA A 175 9.02 -15.91 10.90
CA ALA A 175 9.70 -16.63 9.83
C ALA A 175 9.05 -17.97 9.50
N ASP A 176 8.45 -18.66 10.48
CA ASP A 176 7.79 -19.95 10.25
C ASP A 176 6.46 -19.76 9.52
N ILE A 177 5.74 -18.69 9.83
CA ILE A 177 4.52 -18.31 9.12
C ILE A 177 4.86 -17.92 7.68
N ALA A 178 5.90 -17.10 7.47
CA ALA A 178 6.35 -16.70 6.15
C ALA A 178 6.72 -17.91 5.27
N LYS A 179 7.50 -18.86 5.79
CA LYS A 179 7.86 -20.10 5.08
C LYS A 179 6.63 -20.95 4.71
N ARG A 180 5.67 -21.09 5.64
CA ARG A 180 4.41 -21.82 5.39
C ARG A 180 3.60 -21.16 4.29
N LEU A 181 3.47 -19.82 4.34
CA LEU A 181 2.76 -19.06 3.30
C LEU A 181 3.45 -19.21 1.95
N ARG A 182 4.79 -19.09 1.88
CA ARG A 182 5.54 -19.29 0.63
C ARG A 182 5.30 -20.67 0.04
N SER A 183 5.34 -21.72 0.88
CA SER A 183 5.03 -23.08 0.45
C SER A 183 3.59 -23.22 -0.05
N TYR A 184 2.64 -22.58 0.61
CA TYR A 184 1.23 -22.59 0.21
C TYR A 184 1.02 -21.89 -1.14
N LEU A 185 1.60 -20.71 -1.33
CA LEU A 185 1.53 -19.95 -2.58
C LEU A 185 2.20 -20.70 -3.74
N GLY A 186 3.34 -21.38 -3.47
CA GLY A 186 4.01 -22.23 -4.46
C GLY A 186 3.12 -23.37 -4.96
N ARG A 187 2.36 -24.03 -4.05
CA ARG A 187 1.37 -25.05 -4.45
C ARG A 187 0.22 -24.51 -5.28
N ARG A 188 -0.02 -23.21 -5.22
CA ARG A 188 -1.02 -22.48 -6.04
C ARG A 188 -0.45 -21.95 -7.37
N GLY A 189 0.78 -22.38 -7.73
CA GLY A 189 1.39 -22.04 -9.00
C GLY A 189 2.11 -20.67 -9.02
N ILE A 190 2.31 -20.02 -7.87
CA ILE A 190 3.07 -18.77 -7.81
C ILE A 190 4.54 -19.10 -7.59
N GLU A 191 5.40 -18.73 -8.54
CA GLU A 191 6.85 -18.85 -8.37
C GLU A 191 7.37 -17.73 -7.46
N ILE A 192 8.09 -18.10 -6.39
CA ILE A 192 8.67 -17.13 -5.45
C ILE A 192 10.19 -17.34 -5.37
N VAL A 193 10.95 -16.33 -5.81
CA VAL A 193 12.39 -16.32 -5.82
C VAL A 193 12.89 -15.35 -4.76
N THR A 194 13.37 -15.90 -3.64
CA THR A 194 13.95 -15.11 -2.54
C THR A 194 15.47 -14.91 -2.71
N GLY A 195 16.02 -13.85 -2.10
CA GLY A 195 17.41 -13.44 -2.28
C GLY A 195 17.70 -13.00 -3.72
N ALA A 196 16.72 -12.39 -4.38
CA ALA A 196 16.77 -11.90 -5.75
C ALA A 196 16.91 -10.37 -5.76
N GLU A 197 18.06 -9.86 -6.10
CA GLU A 197 18.31 -8.44 -6.28
C GLU A 197 18.05 -8.05 -7.73
N VAL A 198 16.94 -7.32 -7.97
CA VAL A 198 16.60 -6.84 -9.32
C VAL A 198 17.56 -5.72 -9.71
N THR A 199 18.25 -5.90 -10.84
CA THR A 199 19.27 -4.98 -11.36
C THR A 199 18.78 -4.18 -12.57
N GLU A 200 17.92 -4.77 -13.42
CA GLU A 200 17.38 -4.13 -14.62
C GLU A 200 15.98 -4.64 -14.95
N ILE A 201 15.13 -3.75 -15.42
CA ILE A 201 13.85 -4.05 -16.08
C ILE A 201 13.98 -3.55 -17.51
N LYS A 202 13.83 -4.43 -18.49
CA LYS A 202 13.96 -4.09 -19.89
C LYS A 202 12.63 -3.63 -20.50
N ALA A 203 12.71 -2.97 -21.65
CA ALA A 203 11.52 -2.47 -22.36
C ALA A 203 10.56 -3.58 -22.79
N ASP A 204 11.07 -4.80 -23.01
CA ASP A 204 10.28 -6.00 -23.31
C ASP A 204 9.64 -6.66 -22.06
N LYS A 205 9.75 -5.98 -20.89
CA LYS A 205 9.28 -6.43 -19.58
C LYS A 205 10.01 -7.64 -19.00
N SER A 206 11.12 -8.07 -19.60
CA SER A 206 12.01 -9.02 -18.94
C SER A 206 12.76 -8.35 -17.78
N VAL A 207 12.90 -9.09 -16.68
CA VAL A 207 13.52 -8.60 -15.44
C VAL A 207 14.82 -9.35 -15.20
N VAL A 208 15.94 -8.62 -15.12
CA VAL A 208 17.25 -9.15 -14.76
C VAL A 208 17.47 -9.01 -13.27
N TYR A 209 17.92 -10.06 -12.63
CA TYR A 209 18.22 -10.08 -11.21
C TYR A 209 19.45 -10.93 -10.87
N THR A 210 20.12 -10.58 -9.78
CA THR A 210 21.24 -11.37 -9.24
C THR A 210 20.73 -12.22 -8.08
N ARG A 211 21.11 -13.51 -8.09
CA ARG A 211 20.85 -14.43 -6.99
C ARG A 211 22.09 -15.30 -6.72
N LYS A 212 22.60 -15.29 -5.48
CA LYS A 212 23.81 -16.03 -5.08
C LYS A 212 25.00 -15.71 -6.02
N GLY A 213 25.16 -14.43 -6.38
CA GLY A 213 26.23 -13.96 -7.26
C GLY A 213 26.11 -14.35 -8.74
N LYS A 214 24.97 -14.95 -9.15
CA LYS A 214 24.70 -15.30 -10.55
C LYS A 214 23.57 -14.44 -11.10
N GLU A 215 23.80 -13.87 -12.27
CA GLU A 215 22.79 -13.17 -13.04
C GLU A 215 21.77 -14.16 -13.63
N LYS A 216 20.52 -13.77 -13.58
CA LYS A 216 19.37 -14.50 -14.11
C LYS A 216 18.38 -13.53 -14.70
N SER A 217 17.46 -14.02 -15.51
CA SER A 217 16.34 -13.25 -16.02
C SER A 217 15.02 -14.03 -15.91
N VAL A 218 13.92 -13.30 -15.87
CA VAL A 218 12.56 -13.81 -16.00
C VAL A 218 11.82 -12.96 -17.02
N ASP A 219 11.10 -13.62 -17.91
CA ASP A 219 10.27 -12.94 -18.92
C ASP A 219 8.90 -12.62 -18.32
N GLY A 220 8.35 -11.48 -18.68
CA GLY A 220 7.04 -11.04 -18.26
C GLY A 220 6.35 -10.21 -19.35
N ASP A 221 5.05 -10.08 -19.24
CA ASP A 221 4.26 -9.15 -20.06
C ASP A 221 4.02 -7.83 -19.32
N MET A 222 4.17 -7.88 -17.98
CA MET A 222 4.06 -6.72 -17.09
C MET A 222 4.94 -6.91 -15.85
N VAL A 223 5.48 -5.80 -15.34
CA VAL A 223 6.25 -5.77 -14.09
C VAL A 223 5.53 -4.89 -13.08
N LEU A 224 5.27 -5.41 -11.88
CA LEU A 224 4.71 -4.68 -10.76
C LEU A 224 5.77 -4.39 -9.69
N SER A 225 5.94 -3.14 -9.34
CA SER A 225 6.76 -2.71 -8.21
C SER A 225 5.95 -2.75 -6.90
N ALA A 226 6.31 -3.65 -6.00
CA ALA A 226 5.77 -3.77 -4.65
C ALA A 226 6.87 -3.68 -3.57
N ALA A 227 7.95 -2.92 -3.85
CA ALA A 227 9.17 -2.82 -3.04
C ALA A 227 9.07 -1.83 -1.86
N GLY A 228 7.88 -1.68 -1.30
CA GLY A 228 7.63 -0.88 -0.11
C GLY A 228 7.01 0.49 -0.38
N ARG A 229 6.99 1.33 0.68
CA ARG A 229 6.34 2.64 0.67
C ARG A 229 7.29 3.72 1.21
N ARG A 230 7.07 4.98 0.81
CA ARG A 230 7.81 6.16 1.26
C ARG A 230 6.83 7.19 1.80
N PRO A 231 7.20 7.94 2.86
CA PRO A 231 6.33 8.97 3.40
C PRO A 231 6.08 10.08 2.37
N VAL A 232 4.91 10.68 2.45
CA VAL A 232 4.59 11.92 1.72
C VAL A 232 4.81 13.09 2.68
N ILE A 233 5.91 13.79 2.52
CA ILE A 233 6.28 14.93 3.38
C ILE A 233 5.74 16.22 2.77
N PRO A 234 4.92 16.99 3.50
CA PRO A 234 4.50 18.33 3.06
C PRO A 234 5.70 19.27 2.87
N ASN A 235 5.61 20.15 1.91
CA ASN A 235 6.59 21.22 1.77
C ASN A 235 6.66 22.06 3.05
N GLY A 236 7.83 22.63 3.35
CA GLY A 236 8.05 23.49 4.51
C GLY A 236 8.39 22.73 5.82
N CYS A 237 8.21 21.43 5.92
CA CYS A 237 8.51 20.67 7.13
C CYS A 237 9.97 20.84 7.60
N GLU A 238 10.94 20.79 6.69
CA GLU A 238 12.36 20.98 7.01
C GLU A 238 12.63 22.41 7.46
N ALA A 239 12.03 23.39 6.79
CA ALA A 239 12.23 24.82 7.07
C ALA A 239 11.76 25.21 8.48
N VAL A 240 10.69 24.58 8.98
CA VAL A 240 10.19 24.81 10.35
C VAL A 240 10.87 23.95 11.42
N GLY A 241 11.83 23.10 11.04
CA GLY A 241 12.64 22.30 11.99
C GLY A 241 12.03 20.95 12.39
N ILE A 242 11.12 20.39 11.58
CA ILE A 242 10.63 19.01 11.79
C ILE A 242 11.75 18.02 11.50
N ALA A 243 11.99 17.12 12.45
CA ALA A 243 13.03 16.10 12.36
C ALA A 243 12.55 14.86 11.60
N PHE A 244 13.48 14.23 10.86
CA PHE A 244 13.23 13.02 10.08
C PHE A 244 14.17 11.87 10.48
N ASP A 245 13.71 10.65 10.37
CA ASP A 245 14.56 9.48 10.51
C ASP A 245 15.41 9.23 9.24
N ARG A 246 16.32 8.23 9.31
CA ARG A 246 17.21 7.87 8.18
C ARG A 246 16.44 7.38 6.93
N ARG A 247 15.18 7.00 7.06
CA ARG A 247 14.30 6.55 5.97
C ARG A 247 13.42 7.68 5.43
N GLY A 248 13.48 8.88 6.05
CA GLY A 248 12.73 10.07 5.68
C GLY A 248 11.32 10.18 6.31
N PHE A 249 11.00 9.37 7.33
CA PHE A 249 9.75 9.50 8.08
C PHE A 249 9.88 10.60 9.15
N ILE A 250 8.75 11.28 9.44
CA ILE A 250 8.71 12.28 10.50
C ILE A 250 8.89 11.61 11.86
N VAL A 251 9.87 12.06 12.64
CA VAL A 251 10.09 11.59 14.01
C VAL A 251 9.04 12.17 14.93
N THR A 252 8.40 11.32 15.75
CA THR A 252 7.41 11.71 16.74
C THR A 252 7.69 11.06 18.09
N ASP A 253 7.25 11.72 19.16
CA ASP A 253 7.19 11.14 20.48
C ASP A 253 5.97 10.19 20.65
N GLU A 254 5.73 9.70 21.86
CA GLU A 254 4.62 8.79 22.16
C GLU A 254 3.24 9.46 22.05
N THR A 255 3.17 10.78 22.11
CA THR A 255 1.94 11.56 21.90
C THR A 255 1.72 11.94 20.46
N MET A 256 2.54 11.43 19.53
CA MET A 256 2.56 11.76 18.11
C MET A 256 3.00 13.20 17.81
N GLN A 257 3.55 13.94 18.80
CA GLN A 257 4.10 15.27 18.58
C GLN A 257 5.45 15.18 17.87
N THR A 258 5.68 16.06 16.92
CA THR A 258 6.95 16.19 16.21
C THR A 258 7.99 16.94 17.06
N SER A 259 9.19 17.17 16.50
CA SER A 259 10.19 18.07 17.13
C SER A 259 9.72 19.52 17.26
N VAL A 260 8.61 19.89 16.63
CA VAL A 260 8.03 21.25 16.67
C VAL A 260 6.75 21.24 17.49
N ALA A 261 6.66 22.14 18.46
CA ALA A 261 5.49 22.26 19.33
C ALA A 261 4.21 22.50 18.51
N CYS A 262 3.09 21.93 18.95
CA CYS A 262 1.78 22.04 18.31
C CYS A 262 1.66 21.39 16.91
N ILE A 263 2.72 20.74 16.41
CA ILE A 263 2.68 19.98 15.15
C ILE A 263 2.82 18.49 15.46
N TYR A 264 1.86 17.72 15.01
CA TYR A 264 1.76 16.26 15.19
C TYR A 264 1.86 15.54 13.84
N ALA A 265 2.30 14.28 13.83
CA ALA A 265 2.32 13.46 12.63
C ALA A 265 1.78 12.05 12.93
N ILE A 266 0.76 11.62 12.17
CA ILE A 266 0.08 10.34 12.37
C ILE A 266 0.04 9.51 11.09
N GLY A 267 -0.12 8.19 11.25
CA GLY A 267 -0.17 7.23 10.14
C GLY A 267 1.19 7.03 9.47
N ASP A 268 1.14 6.62 8.21
CA ASP A 268 2.33 6.19 7.47
C ASP A 268 3.45 7.24 7.41
N VAL A 269 3.12 8.53 7.52
CA VAL A 269 4.10 9.61 7.42
C VAL A 269 5.13 9.60 8.56
N ASN A 270 4.78 9.01 9.73
CA ASN A 270 5.71 8.86 10.85
C ASN A 270 6.44 7.49 10.88
N GLY A 271 6.05 6.54 10.02
CA GLY A 271 6.74 5.28 9.85
C GLY A 271 6.67 4.29 11.02
N ARG A 272 5.90 4.58 12.08
CA ARG A 272 5.76 3.71 13.25
C ARG A 272 5.00 2.43 12.92
N CYS A 273 3.87 2.56 12.19
CA CYS A 273 3.06 1.42 11.77
C CYS A 273 2.25 1.82 10.52
N LEU A 274 2.51 1.14 9.40
CA LEU A 274 1.88 1.44 8.11
C LEU A 274 0.53 0.71 7.96
N LEU A 275 -0.37 0.92 8.93
CA LEU A 275 -1.70 0.31 8.97
C LEU A 275 -2.76 1.37 9.25
N ALA A 276 -3.88 1.33 8.54
CA ALA A 276 -4.94 2.33 8.64
C ALA A 276 -5.52 2.45 10.05
N HIS A 277 -5.75 1.33 10.74
CA HIS A 277 -6.26 1.34 12.12
C HIS A 277 -5.24 1.89 13.12
N ALA A 278 -3.93 1.72 12.88
CA ALA A 278 -2.90 2.33 13.69
C ALA A 278 -2.91 3.86 13.51
N ALA A 279 -3.09 4.35 12.27
CA ALA A 279 -3.25 5.78 12.01
C ALA A 279 -4.45 6.37 12.78
N SER A 280 -5.59 5.67 12.77
CA SER A 280 -6.79 6.07 13.53
C SER A 280 -6.53 6.08 15.05
N ALA A 281 -5.82 5.09 15.58
CA ALA A 281 -5.43 5.05 16.99
C ALA A 281 -4.49 6.21 17.36
N GLN A 282 -3.52 6.52 16.51
CA GLN A 282 -2.63 7.67 16.69
C GLN A 282 -3.38 9.00 16.69
N GLY A 283 -4.41 9.16 15.83
CA GLY A 283 -5.28 10.34 15.84
C GLY A 283 -5.99 10.53 17.17
N ARG A 284 -6.51 9.46 17.77
CA ARG A 284 -7.14 9.52 19.10
C ARG A 284 -6.15 9.93 20.20
N ILE A 285 -4.91 9.47 20.14
CA ILE A 285 -3.85 9.88 21.07
C ILE A 285 -3.64 11.39 21.01
N VAL A 286 -3.58 11.99 19.82
CA VAL A 286 -3.44 13.45 19.65
C VAL A 286 -4.63 14.21 20.26
N LEU A 287 -5.82 13.60 20.26
CA LEU A 287 -7.03 14.15 20.88
C LEU A 287 -7.09 13.93 22.41
N GLY A 288 -6.08 13.30 23.01
CA GLY A 288 -5.99 13.07 24.46
C GLY A 288 -6.68 11.79 24.93
N GLU A 289 -7.09 10.91 24.04
CA GLU A 289 -7.57 9.58 24.43
C GLU A 289 -6.38 8.73 24.89
N LYS A 290 -6.55 8.03 26.02
CA LYS A 290 -5.54 7.04 26.43
C LYS A 290 -5.53 5.88 25.44
N PRO A 291 -4.33 5.48 24.94
CA PRO A 291 -4.25 4.32 24.07
C PRO A 291 -4.82 3.09 24.80
N ARG A 292 -5.79 2.41 24.21
CA ARG A 292 -6.16 1.07 24.66
C ARG A 292 -5.08 0.13 24.13
N LEU A 293 -4.36 -0.52 25.03
CA LEU A 293 -3.26 -1.48 24.75
C LEU A 293 -3.66 -2.58 23.76
N ASP A 294 -4.97 -2.88 23.66
CA ASP A 294 -5.53 -3.93 22.81
C ASP A 294 -5.53 -3.60 21.30
N ILE A 295 -5.11 -2.40 20.89
CA ILE A 295 -5.19 -1.93 19.49
C ILE A 295 -3.80 -1.74 18.85
N MET A 296 -2.74 -1.78 19.64
CA MET A 296 -1.37 -1.75 19.11
C MET A 296 -0.92 -3.19 18.86
N PRO A 297 -0.73 -3.62 17.60
CA PRO A 297 0.03 -4.84 17.39
C PRO A 297 1.42 -4.59 17.98
N SER A 298 1.81 -5.43 18.92
CA SER A 298 3.20 -5.52 19.34
C SER A 298 4.04 -5.90 18.13
N VAL A 299 4.88 -4.99 17.66
CA VAL A 299 5.88 -5.24 16.61
C VAL A 299 7.11 -5.82 17.27
#